data_fc2c299eed9b6dba912843538a2c5bbe
#
_entry.id   fc2c299eed9b6dba912843538a2c5bbe
#
_cell.length_a   1.000
_cell.length_b   1.000
_cell.length_c   1.000
_cell.angle_alpha   90.00
_cell.angle_beta   90.00
_cell.angle_gamma   90.00
#
_symmetry.space_group_name_H-M   'P 1'
#
loop_
_entity.id
_entity.type
_entity.pdbx_description
1 polymer ?
#
loop_
_entity_poly.entity_id
_entity_poly.type
_entity_poly.pdbx_seq_one_letter_code
_entity_poly.pdbx_strand_id
1 'polypeptide(L)'
;MISIRMVRFLGLCLVAMAWHPADAAAPCGDAEFHQFDFWLGDWQVHKTDGTFAGMNRITREYGGCVVHEHYATGRGYSGESLNIYDATRKVWHQTWVDDTGLMLVLEGHLAGRNMVLEGLTRQPDGSTAKQRITWTPNADGSVRQYWESTDAKGQWVAVFDGRYTKT
;
A
#
# COMPACT_ATOMS: atom_id res chain seq x y z
N MET A 1 -64.69 -58.39 25.54
CA MET A 1 -63.26 -58.32 25.26
C MET A 1 -63.07 -57.16 24.28
N ILE A 2 -62.58 -55.99 24.77
CA ILE A 2 -62.35 -54.79 23.95
C ILE A 2 -60.84 -54.72 23.67
N SER A 3 -60.49 -54.79 22.40
CA SER A 3 -59.11 -54.77 21.94
C SER A 3 -58.72 -53.30 21.64
N ILE A 4 -57.84 -52.73 22.49
CA ILE A 4 -57.28 -51.37 22.27
C ILE A 4 -56.10 -51.43 21.29
N ARG A 5 -56.29 -50.84 20.13
CA ARG A 5 -55.18 -50.65 19.12
C ARG A 5 -54.38 -49.41 19.52
N MET A 6 -53.11 -49.64 19.86
CA MET A 6 -52.13 -48.60 20.19
C MET A 6 -51.56 -47.98 18.89
N VAL A 7 -51.92 -46.74 18.61
CA VAL A 7 -51.41 -45.97 17.51
C VAL A 7 -50.04 -45.38 17.91
N ARG A 8 -48.97 -45.81 17.25
CA ARG A 8 -47.63 -45.22 17.44
C ARG A 8 -47.50 -43.98 16.53
N PHE A 9 -47.40 -42.82 17.16
CA PHE A 9 -46.98 -41.62 16.44
C PHE A 9 -45.46 -41.63 16.26
N LEU A 10 -45.01 -41.70 15.00
CA LEU A 10 -43.62 -41.44 14.63
C LEU A 10 -43.45 -39.92 14.53
N GLY A 11 -42.76 -39.34 15.51
CA GLY A 11 -42.36 -37.93 15.47
C GLY A 11 -41.22 -37.73 14.46
N LEU A 12 -41.53 -37.02 13.38
CA LEU A 12 -40.52 -36.61 12.40
C LEU A 12 -39.79 -35.39 12.93
N CYS A 13 -38.56 -35.55 13.45
CA CYS A 13 -37.69 -34.44 13.81
C CYS A 13 -37.16 -33.77 12.54
N LEU A 14 -37.70 -32.63 12.14
CA LEU A 14 -37.14 -31.75 11.12
C LEU A 14 -35.93 -31.02 11.73
N VAL A 15 -34.72 -31.46 11.37
CA VAL A 15 -33.48 -30.73 11.64
C VAL A 15 -33.40 -29.57 10.66
N ALA A 16 -33.72 -28.35 11.13
CA ALA A 16 -33.50 -27.13 10.35
C ALA A 16 -32.00 -26.88 10.28
N MET A 17 -31.37 -27.16 9.11
CA MET A 17 -30.00 -26.70 8.81
C MET A 17 -30.02 -25.20 8.66
N ALA A 18 -29.53 -24.48 9.67
CA ALA A 18 -29.27 -23.05 9.56
C ALA A 18 -28.14 -22.82 8.55
N TRP A 19 -28.50 -22.31 7.39
CA TRP A 19 -27.52 -21.79 6.45
C TRP A 19 -26.90 -20.52 7.05
N HIS A 20 -25.65 -20.62 7.51
CA HIS A 20 -24.85 -19.44 7.79
C HIS A 20 -24.28 -18.98 6.45
N PRO A 21 -24.57 -17.73 6.00
CA PRO A 21 -23.86 -17.19 4.87
C PRO A 21 -22.37 -17.17 5.25
N ALA A 22 -21.52 -17.79 4.43
CA ALA A 22 -20.09 -17.61 4.56
C ALA A 22 -19.82 -16.10 4.41
N ASP A 23 -19.22 -15.48 5.44
CA ASP A 23 -18.73 -14.11 5.32
C ASP A 23 -17.83 -14.06 4.10
N ALA A 24 -18.23 -13.31 3.08
CA ALA A 24 -17.37 -13.05 1.93
C ALA A 24 -16.13 -12.35 2.47
N ALA A 25 -14.96 -12.96 2.22
CA ALA A 25 -13.68 -12.35 2.61
C ALA A 25 -13.65 -10.90 2.09
N ALA A 26 -13.21 -9.97 2.95
CA ALA A 26 -13.09 -8.58 2.56
C ALA A 26 -12.19 -8.47 1.31
N PRO A 27 -12.56 -7.67 0.30
CA PRO A 27 -11.69 -7.42 -0.82
C PRO A 27 -10.30 -6.99 -0.31
N CYS A 28 -9.23 -7.51 -0.92
CA CYS A 28 -7.85 -7.17 -0.55
C CYS A 28 -7.49 -7.40 0.94
N GLY A 29 -8.09 -8.44 1.56
CA GLY A 29 -7.84 -8.83 2.96
C GLY A 29 -6.60 -9.70 3.15
N ASP A 30 -5.97 -10.19 2.09
CA ASP A 30 -4.78 -11.03 2.18
C ASP A 30 -3.57 -10.24 2.68
N ALA A 31 -2.64 -10.93 3.36
CA ALA A 31 -1.48 -10.31 4.03
C ALA A 31 -0.62 -9.46 3.10
N GLU A 32 -0.55 -9.81 1.83
CA GLU A 32 0.21 -9.10 0.82
C GLU A 32 -0.28 -7.67 0.59
N PHE A 33 -1.61 -7.45 0.66
CA PHE A 33 -2.19 -6.10 0.56
C PHE A 33 -1.84 -5.21 1.76
N HIS A 34 -1.39 -5.81 2.87
CA HIS A 34 -1.04 -5.13 4.11
C HIS A 34 0.46 -4.88 4.29
N GLN A 35 1.29 -5.31 3.34
CA GLN A 35 2.74 -5.16 3.42
C GLN A 35 3.22 -3.71 3.49
N PHE A 36 2.42 -2.74 3.04
CA PHE A 36 2.76 -1.32 3.05
C PHE A 36 2.04 -0.54 4.18
N ASP A 37 1.34 -1.23 5.09
CA ASP A 37 0.57 -0.59 6.18
C ASP A 37 1.43 0.20 7.16
N PHE A 38 2.70 -0.11 7.29
CA PHE A 38 3.63 0.64 8.13
C PHE A 38 3.76 2.11 7.71
N TRP A 39 3.36 2.47 6.48
CA TRP A 39 3.41 3.83 5.96
C TRP A 39 2.10 4.60 6.14
N LEU A 40 0.99 3.96 6.54
CA LEU A 40 -0.30 4.63 6.75
C LEU A 40 -0.24 5.68 7.85
N GLY A 41 -0.89 6.83 7.65
CA GLY A 41 -1.10 7.88 8.64
C GLY A 41 -0.78 9.29 8.16
N ASP A 42 -0.80 10.24 9.09
CA ASP A 42 -0.44 11.63 8.87
C ASP A 42 1.00 11.87 9.35
N TRP A 43 1.82 12.50 8.51
CA TRP A 43 3.25 12.60 8.70
C TRP A 43 3.78 14.00 8.48
N GLN A 44 4.73 14.40 9.33
CA GLN A 44 5.70 15.45 9.00
C GLN A 44 6.92 14.83 8.36
N VAL A 45 7.37 15.42 7.26
CA VAL A 45 8.55 14.93 6.53
C VAL A 45 9.69 15.92 6.69
N HIS A 46 10.85 15.42 7.09
CA HIS A 46 12.07 16.20 7.21
C HIS A 46 13.21 15.56 6.41
N LYS A 47 14.04 16.38 5.81
CA LYS A 47 15.29 15.92 5.19
C LYS A 47 16.29 15.48 6.25
N THR A 48 17.40 14.84 5.85
CA THR A 48 18.46 14.37 6.74
C THR A 48 19.17 15.50 7.52
N ASP A 49 19.13 16.73 6.99
CA ASP A 49 19.65 17.93 7.65
C ASP A 49 18.67 18.56 8.65
N GLY A 50 17.49 17.93 8.86
CA GLY A 50 16.43 18.42 9.73
C GLY A 50 15.50 19.45 9.08
N THR A 51 15.74 19.86 7.85
CA THR A 51 14.86 20.81 7.13
C THR A 51 13.49 20.20 6.88
N PHE A 52 12.43 20.93 7.25
CA PHE A 52 11.06 20.52 6.94
C PHE A 52 10.85 20.45 5.43
N ALA A 53 10.42 19.28 4.95
CA ALA A 53 10.18 19.00 3.54
C ALA A 53 8.71 19.13 3.16
N GLY A 54 7.79 18.71 4.04
CA GLY A 54 6.35 18.77 3.77
C GLY A 54 5.52 17.96 4.74
N MET A 55 4.23 17.96 4.48
CA MET A 55 3.25 17.07 5.12
C MET A 55 2.88 15.95 4.16
N ASN A 56 2.65 14.77 4.69
CA ASN A 56 2.22 13.65 3.89
C ASN A 56 1.10 12.89 4.60
N ARG A 57 0.00 12.65 3.89
CA ARG A 57 -1.12 11.88 4.39
C ARG A 57 -1.26 10.61 3.57
N ILE A 58 -1.19 9.47 4.24
CA ILE A 58 -1.28 8.16 3.62
C ILE A 58 -2.53 7.47 4.13
N THR A 59 -3.48 7.19 3.24
CA THR A 59 -4.77 6.55 3.58
C THR A 59 -4.92 5.22 2.87
N ARG A 60 -5.78 4.36 3.45
CA ARG A 60 -6.21 3.13 2.81
C ARG A 60 -7.60 3.34 2.23
N GLU A 61 -7.76 3.09 0.94
CA GLU A 61 -8.98 3.40 0.19
C GLU A 61 -9.48 2.20 -0.63
N TYR A 62 -10.61 2.37 -1.30
CA TYR A 62 -11.21 1.38 -2.20
C TYR A 62 -11.34 -0.01 -1.56
N GLY A 63 -11.98 -0.07 -0.38
CA GLY A 63 -12.20 -1.33 0.31
C GLY A 63 -10.93 -2.00 0.85
N GLY A 64 -9.86 -1.21 1.05
CA GLY A 64 -8.60 -1.72 1.56
C GLY A 64 -7.57 -2.08 0.48
N CYS A 65 -7.89 -1.88 -0.80
CA CYS A 65 -7.04 -2.32 -1.91
C CYS A 65 -5.92 -1.32 -2.27
N VAL A 66 -6.12 -0.03 -2.00
CA VAL A 66 -5.20 1.04 -2.42
C VAL A 66 -4.64 1.76 -1.20
N VAL A 67 -3.34 1.97 -1.18
CA VAL A 67 -2.65 2.92 -0.30
C VAL A 67 -2.46 4.20 -1.09
N HIS A 68 -3.16 5.27 -0.69
CA HIS A 68 -3.19 6.56 -1.36
C HIS A 68 -2.36 7.57 -0.58
N GLU A 69 -1.42 8.20 -1.24
CA GLU A 69 -0.53 9.23 -0.71
C GLU A 69 -0.94 10.60 -1.20
N HIS A 70 -1.01 11.57 -0.28
CA HIS A 70 -1.18 13.00 -0.57
C HIS A 70 -0.04 13.78 0.07
N TYR A 71 0.91 14.22 -0.72
CA TYR A 71 2.06 15.00 -0.28
C TYR A 71 1.90 16.47 -0.64
N ALA A 72 2.24 17.35 0.29
CA ALA A 72 2.26 18.79 0.03
C ALA A 72 3.39 19.48 0.82
N THR A 73 4.09 20.41 0.15
CA THR A 73 5.00 21.32 0.82
C THR A 73 4.27 22.62 1.19
N GLY A 74 4.74 23.33 2.20
CA GLY A 74 4.19 24.68 2.50
C GLY A 74 4.54 25.76 1.46
N ARG A 75 5.12 25.40 0.30
CA ARG A 75 5.63 26.30 -0.73
C ARG A 75 5.00 26.07 -2.11
N GLY A 76 3.87 25.38 -2.17
CA GLY A 76 3.09 25.20 -3.39
C GLY A 76 3.44 23.95 -4.23
N TYR A 77 4.40 23.11 -3.85
CA TYR A 77 4.60 21.82 -4.50
C TYR A 77 3.69 20.77 -3.85
N SER A 78 3.01 19.99 -4.67
CA SER A 78 2.17 18.89 -4.24
C SER A 78 2.17 17.73 -5.25
N GLY A 79 1.87 16.54 -4.75
CA GLY A 79 1.71 15.35 -5.58
C GLY A 79 1.00 14.25 -4.84
N GLU A 80 0.60 13.24 -5.58
CA GLU A 80 -0.14 12.09 -5.08
C GLU A 80 0.41 10.79 -5.66
N SER A 81 0.27 9.70 -4.93
CA SER A 81 0.51 8.37 -5.48
C SER A 81 -0.60 7.39 -5.13
N LEU A 82 -0.92 6.53 -6.09
CA LEU A 82 -1.74 5.34 -5.87
C LEU A 82 -0.83 4.12 -5.84
N ASN A 83 -0.91 3.39 -4.73
CA ASN A 83 -0.13 2.18 -4.51
C ASN A 83 -1.07 1.01 -4.35
N ILE A 84 -0.87 -0.04 -5.14
CA ILE A 84 -1.72 -1.23 -5.12
C ILE A 84 -0.88 -2.49 -5.24
N TYR A 85 -1.28 -3.55 -4.54
CA TYR A 85 -0.73 -4.88 -4.77
C TYR A 85 -1.48 -5.56 -5.92
N ASP A 86 -0.78 -5.84 -7.03
CA ASP A 86 -1.31 -6.65 -8.12
C ASP A 86 -1.18 -8.13 -7.75
N ALA A 87 -2.28 -8.72 -7.28
CA ALA A 87 -2.31 -10.11 -6.84
C ALA A 87 -2.04 -11.10 -7.99
N THR A 88 -2.32 -10.73 -9.24
CA THR A 88 -2.08 -11.59 -10.42
C THR A 88 -0.59 -11.70 -10.70
N ARG A 89 0.13 -10.57 -10.67
CA ARG A 89 1.58 -10.51 -10.92
C ARG A 89 2.40 -10.64 -9.63
N LYS A 90 1.73 -10.58 -8.45
CA LYS A 90 2.34 -10.62 -7.11
C LYS A 90 3.37 -9.51 -6.91
N VAL A 91 3.06 -8.29 -7.31
CA VAL A 91 3.95 -7.13 -7.30
C VAL A 91 3.21 -5.90 -6.75
N TRP A 92 3.89 -5.08 -5.96
CA TRP A 92 3.42 -3.74 -5.62
C TRP A 92 3.64 -2.81 -6.80
N HIS A 93 2.65 -2.01 -7.14
CA HIS A 93 2.68 -0.98 -8.16
C HIS A 93 2.43 0.38 -7.53
N GLN A 94 3.23 1.39 -7.90
CA GLN A 94 3.00 2.79 -7.57
C GLN A 94 2.94 3.61 -8.83
N THR A 95 1.95 4.50 -8.92
CA THR A 95 1.94 5.63 -9.86
C THR A 95 1.94 6.91 -9.04
N TRP A 96 3.00 7.71 -9.17
CA TRP A 96 3.13 9.05 -8.63
C TRP A 96 2.91 10.08 -9.73
N VAL A 97 2.19 11.16 -9.39
CA VAL A 97 2.03 12.35 -10.23
C VAL A 97 2.17 13.60 -9.37
N ASP A 98 2.68 14.69 -9.95
CA ASP A 98 2.82 15.94 -9.23
C ASP A 98 2.52 17.18 -10.10
N ASP A 99 2.47 18.36 -9.46
CA ASP A 99 2.17 19.64 -10.10
C ASP A 99 3.29 20.18 -10.99
N THR A 100 4.43 19.49 -11.11
CA THR A 100 5.47 19.77 -12.11
C THR A 100 5.25 19.00 -13.42
N GLY A 101 4.27 18.07 -13.44
CA GLY A 101 4.02 17.19 -14.57
C GLY A 101 4.89 15.94 -14.57
N LEU A 102 5.60 15.65 -13.49
CA LEU A 102 6.30 14.37 -13.34
C LEU A 102 5.28 13.25 -13.16
N MET A 103 5.46 12.18 -13.92
CA MET A 103 4.85 10.88 -13.69
C MET A 103 5.93 9.85 -13.43
N LEU A 104 5.83 9.17 -12.28
CA LEU A 104 6.76 8.10 -11.89
C LEU A 104 5.97 6.81 -11.71
N VAL A 105 6.33 5.78 -12.45
CA VAL A 105 5.73 4.44 -12.36
C VAL A 105 6.78 3.48 -11.83
N LEU A 106 6.50 2.86 -10.69
CA LEU A 106 7.41 1.96 -10.00
C LEU A 106 6.69 0.64 -9.69
N GLU A 107 7.46 -0.44 -9.70
CA GLU A 107 6.99 -1.76 -9.28
C GLU A 107 8.04 -2.46 -8.41
N GLY A 108 7.60 -3.33 -7.50
CA GLY A 108 8.53 -4.07 -6.66
C GLY A 108 7.86 -4.84 -5.52
N HIS A 109 8.61 -5.06 -4.46
CA HIS A 109 8.22 -6.01 -3.42
C HIS A 109 8.69 -5.56 -2.04
N LEU A 110 8.08 -6.16 -1.01
CA LEU A 110 8.62 -6.12 0.34
C LEU A 110 9.92 -6.97 0.39
N ALA A 111 11.06 -6.31 0.64
CA ALA A 111 12.37 -6.92 0.81
C ALA A 111 12.76 -6.88 2.29
N GLY A 112 12.58 -8.00 2.98
CA GLY A 112 12.70 -8.03 4.44
C GLY A 112 11.62 -7.18 5.09
N ARG A 113 12.00 -6.04 5.70
CA ARG A 113 11.06 -5.07 6.28
C ARG A 113 10.83 -3.84 5.40
N ASN A 114 11.57 -3.71 4.30
CA ASN A 114 11.56 -2.53 3.46
C ASN A 114 10.66 -2.75 2.25
N MET A 115 9.83 -1.76 1.89
CA MET A 115 9.21 -1.73 0.57
C MET A 115 10.22 -1.13 -0.41
N VAL A 116 10.51 -1.85 -1.50
CA VAL A 116 11.47 -1.42 -2.53
C VAL A 116 10.75 -1.46 -3.87
N LEU A 117 10.60 -0.29 -4.49
CA LEU A 117 9.97 -0.16 -5.80
C LEU A 117 10.95 0.48 -6.78
N GLU A 118 10.98 -0.05 -8.00
CA GLU A 118 11.89 0.40 -9.07
C GLU A 118 11.12 0.68 -10.37
N GLY A 119 11.67 1.52 -11.20
CA GLY A 119 11.10 1.85 -12.50
C GLY A 119 12.07 2.60 -13.40
N LEU A 120 11.55 3.09 -14.51
CA LEU A 120 12.30 3.86 -15.49
C LEU A 120 11.59 5.18 -15.78
N THR A 121 12.33 6.26 -15.87
CA THR A 121 11.83 7.53 -16.41
C THR A 121 12.57 7.89 -17.70
N ARG A 122 11.82 8.44 -18.67
CA ARG A 122 12.43 8.98 -19.89
C ARG A 122 12.86 10.41 -19.62
N GLN A 123 14.09 10.73 -19.98
CA GLN A 123 14.67 12.05 -19.88
C GLN A 123 14.34 12.89 -21.11
N PRO A 124 14.41 14.25 -21.04
CA PRO A 124 14.15 15.12 -22.19
C PRO A 124 15.06 14.87 -23.41
N ASP A 125 16.26 14.37 -23.21
CA ASP A 125 17.22 13.99 -24.27
C ASP A 125 16.91 12.62 -24.89
N GLY A 126 15.83 11.94 -24.44
CA GLY A 126 15.41 10.62 -24.91
C GLY A 126 16.10 9.45 -24.21
N SER A 127 17.09 9.69 -23.35
CA SER A 127 17.70 8.65 -22.52
C SER A 127 16.72 8.17 -21.44
N THR A 128 17.09 7.10 -20.72
CA THR A 128 16.32 6.59 -19.59
C THR A 128 17.15 6.62 -18.32
N ALA A 129 16.54 7.00 -17.19
CA ALA A 129 17.12 6.85 -15.87
C ALA A 129 16.36 5.78 -15.09
N LYS A 130 17.08 4.91 -14.38
CA LYS A 130 16.48 4.01 -13.42
C LYS A 130 16.08 4.79 -12.18
N GLN A 131 14.94 4.44 -11.60
CA GLN A 131 14.42 5.00 -10.38
C GLN A 131 14.30 3.89 -9.34
N ARG A 132 14.60 4.18 -8.08
CA ARG A 132 14.36 3.27 -6.97
C ARG A 132 13.95 4.07 -5.74
N ILE A 133 12.85 3.68 -5.11
CA ILE A 133 12.45 4.20 -3.82
C ILE A 133 12.40 3.06 -2.81
N THR A 134 13.00 3.30 -1.66
CA THR A 134 13.01 2.37 -0.53
C THR A 134 12.33 3.04 0.67
N TRP A 135 11.26 2.44 1.17
CA TRP A 135 10.63 2.85 2.44
C TRP A 135 11.05 1.87 3.54
N THR A 136 11.66 2.41 4.57
CA THR A 136 12.17 1.65 5.73
C THR A 136 11.42 2.04 6.98
N PRO A 137 10.59 1.16 7.57
CA PRO A 137 10.02 1.41 8.89
C PRO A 137 11.10 1.31 9.97
N ASN A 138 11.21 2.32 10.85
CA ASN A 138 12.18 2.37 11.93
C ASN A 138 11.56 1.87 13.24
N ALA A 139 12.40 1.47 14.20
CA ALA A 139 11.96 0.96 15.49
C ALA A 139 11.21 1.99 16.34
N ASP A 140 11.41 3.28 16.09
CA ASP A 140 10.74 4.39 16.76
C ASP A 140 9.39 4.79 16.11
N GLY A 141 8.91 4.00 15.15
CA GLY A 141 7.67 4.25 14.43
C GLY A 141 7.77 5.26 13.30
N SER A 142 8.94 5.87 13.08
CA SER A 142 9.18 6.70 11.90
C SER A 142 9.40 5.83 10.65
N VAL A 143 9.27 6.43 9.46
CA VAL A 143 9.59 5.79 8.20
C VAL A 143 10.64 6.63 7.48
N ARG A 144 11.68 6.02 6.92
CA ARG A 144 12.58 6.67 5.98
C ARG A 144 12.15 6.35 4.57
N GLN A 145 12.01 7.38 3.72
CA GLN A 145 11.89 7.23 2.27
C GLN A 145 13.20 7.68 1.63
N TYR A 146 13.82 6.77 0.89
CA TYR A 146 15.06 7.05 0.17
C TYR A 146 14.83 6.82 -1.32
N TRP A 147 14.86 7.90 -2.09
CA TRP A 147 14.69 7.89 -3.54
C TRP A 147 16.03 8.15 -4.22
N GLU A 148 16.36 7.26 -5.13
CA GLU A 148 17.56 7.30 -5.95
C GLU A 148 17.20 7.26 -7.44
N SER A 149 18.02 7.91 -8.25
CA SER A 149 17.96 7.85 -9.71
C SER A 149 19.34 7.58 -10.27
N THR A 150 19.46 6.97 -11.45
CA THR A 150 20.77 6.85 -12.12
C THR A 150 21.11 8.14 -12.86
N ASP A 151 22.35 8.55 -12.74
CA ASP A 151 22.95 9.62 -13.55
C ASP A 151 23.28 9.14 -14.99
N ALA A 152 23.82 10.02 -15.83
CA ALA A 152 24.22 9.71 -17.20
C ALA A 152 25.31 8.63 -17.30
N LYS A 153 26.03 8.34 -16.20
CA LYS A 153 27.04 7.27 -16.13
C LYS A 153 26.46 5.97 -15.58
N GLY A 154 25.14 5.93 -15.29
CA GLY A 154 24.46 4.79 -14.70
C GLY A 154 24.73 4.61 -13.18
N GLN A 155 25.32 5.61 -12.52
CA GLN A 155 25.56 5.57 -11.08
C GLN A 155 24.33 6.03 -10.30
N TRP A 156 24.00 5.33 -9.23
CA TRP A 156 22.91 5.73 -8.35
C TRP A 156 23.26 7.00 -7.57
N VAL A 157 22.39 8.00 -7.64
CA VAL A 157 22.49 9.26 -6.91
C VAL A 157 21.20 9.52 -6.16
N ALA A 158 21.33 10.05 -4.93
CA ALA A 158 20.18 10.38 -4.12
C ALA A 158 19.41 11.56 -4.74
N VAL A 159 18.10 11.37 -4.90
CA VAL A 159 17.14 12.42 -5.32
C VAL A 159 16.46 12.99 -4.09
N PHE A 160 16.05 12.12 -3.16
CA PHE A 160 15.40 12.51 -1.93
C PHE A 160 15.75 11.54 -0.79
N ASP A 161 15.94 12.07 0.41
CA ASP A 161 16.11 11.30 1.63
C ASP A 161 15.30 11.99 2.73
N GLY A 162 14.17 11.40 3.07
CA GLY A 162 13.20 11.97 3.98
C GLY A 162 12.86 11.04 5.13
N ARG A 163 12.75 11.62 6.32
CA ARG A 163 12.24 10.95 7.51
C ARG A 163 10.82 11.43 7.79
N TYR A 164 9.93 10.48 7.88
CA TYR A 164 8.51 10.63 8.17
C TYR A 164 8.29 10.38 9.67
N THR A 165 7.79 11.37 10.39
CA THR A 165 7.41 11.27 11.81
C THR A 165 5.92 11.53 11.95
N LYS A 166 5.21 10.75 12.78
CA LYS A 166 3.77 10.93 13.01
C LYS A 166 3.47 12.32 13.55
N THR A 167 2.36 12.92 13.10
CA THR A 167 1.83 14.17 13.64
C THR A 167 1.01 13.92 14.90
#